data_ddd6bae7a8733277c12b6f91bd06d515
#
_entry.id   ddd6bae7a8733277c12b6f91bd06d515
#
_cell.length_a   1.000
_cell.length_b   1.000
_cell.length_c   1.000
_cell.angle_alpha   90.00
_cell.angle_beta   90.00
_cell.angle_gamma   90.00
#
_symmetry.space_group_name_H-M   'P 1'
#
loop_
_entity.id
_entity.type
_entity.pdbx_description
1 polymer ?
#
loop_
_entity_poly.entity_id
_entity_poly.type
_entity_poly.pdbx_seq_one_letter_code
_entity_poly.pdbx_strand_id
1 'polypeptide(L)'
;KIFRLAEIILNTAECAINAGHIQEGMTLVNEIRDRAGMPAWPTSLTQDEALLYLKHERRVEMAMEDTRLDDMRRWQRPDGDMSDYQWPTAMEISWLGDDKEGKPMYTYTRKHIRNSPRRCYSNKWLWVPIPLSDQNRLETLTGHAWQNPGW
;
A
#
# COMPACT_ATOMS: atom_id res chain seq x y z
N LYS A 1 -17.24 -9.07 -4.33
CA LYS A 1 -16.30 -9.78 -3.45
C LYS A 1 -15.85 -8.81 -2.38
N ILE A 2 -16.11 -9.12 -1.12
CA ILE A 2 -15.79 -8.22 -0.01
C ILE A 2 -14.40 -8.51 0.54
N PHE A 3 -14.05 -9.79 0.71
CA PHE A 3 -12.76 -10.27 1.20
C PHE A 3 -12.30 -11.52 0.44
N ARG A 4 -10.98 -11.75 0.42
CA ARG A 4 -10.38 -12.99 -0.07
C ARG A 4 -9.27 -13.46 0.86
N LEU A 5 -8.93 -14.76 0.78
CA LEU A 5 -7.99 -15.39 1.70
C LEU A 5 -6.62 -14.68 1.72
N ALA A 6 -6.10 -14.27 0.56
CA ALA A 6 -4.81 -13.58 0.48
C ALA A 6 -4.80 -12.26 1.27
N GLU A 7 -5.91 -11.52 1.30
CA GLU A 7 -6.02 -10.31 2.13
C GLU A 7 -5.92 -10.64 3.61
N ILE A 8 -6.60 -11.71 4.06
CA ILE A 8 -6.54 -12.15 5.47
C ILE A 8 -5.14 -12.62 5.83
N ILE A 9 -4.47 -13.39 4.96
CA ILE A 9 -3.08 -13.83 5.18
C ILE A 9 -2.16 -12.61 5.31
N LEU A 10 -2.26 -11.63 4.42
CA LEU A 10 -1.42 -10.42 4.46
C LEU A 10 -1.74 -9.54 5.69
N ASN A 11 -3.00 -9.45 6.12
CA ASN A 11 -3.36 -8.76 7.36
C ASN A 11 -2.75 -9.45 8.58
N THR A 12 -2.81 -10.79 8.63
CA THR A 12 -2.20 -11.58 9.70
C THR A 12 -0.69 -11.43 9.71
N ALA A 13 -0.05 -11.48 8.53
CA ALA A 13 1.39 -11.26 8.38
C ALA A 13 1.81 -9.88 8.90
N GLU A 14 1.05 -8.84 8.57
CA GLU A 14 1.33 -7.48 9.05
C GLU A 14 1.20 -7.37 10.57
N CYS A 15 0.19 -7.98 11.15
CA CYS A 15 0.02 -8.03 12.60
C CYS A 15 1.18 -8.77 13.28
N ALA A 16 1.60 -9.93 12.74
CA ALA A 16 2.72 -10.71 13.27
C ALA A 16 4.02 -9.90 13.23
N ILE A 17 4.35 -9.26 12.11
CA ILE A 17 5.56 -8.44 11.97
C ILE A 17 5.53 -7.27 12.96
N ASN A 18 4.41 -6.57 13.08
CA ASN A 18 4.27 -5.45 14.03
C ASN A 18 4.36 -5.88 15.49
N ALA A 19 3.97 -7.13 15.80
CA ALA A 19 4.12 -7.72 17.13
C ALA A 19 5.55 -8.26 17.41
N GLY A 20 6.47 -8.16 16.45
CA GLY A 20 7.84 -8.67 16.57
C GLY A 20 8.02 -10.13 16.13
N HIS A 21 6.96 -10.80 15.68
CA HIS A 21 7.00 -12.18 15.16
C HIS A 21 7.36 -12.19 13.66
N ILE A 22 8.57 -11.68 13.35
CA ILE A 22 8.98 -11.36 11.97
C ILE A 22 9.02 -12.62 11.10
N GLN A 23 9.60 -13.71 11.61
CA GLN A 23 9.71 -14.96 10.88
C GLN A 23 8.34 -15.56 10.52
N GLU A 24 7.40 -15.53 11.46
CA GLU A 24 6.02 -15.98 11.24
C GLU A 24 5.32 -15.13 10.16
N GLY A 25 5.41 -13.80 10.29
CA GLY A 25 4.83 -12.90 9.31
C GLY A 25 5.40 -13.08 7.91
N MET A 26 6.71 -13.24 7.78
CA MET A 26 7.36 -13.47 6.48
C MET A 26 7.04 -14.86 5.90
N THR A 27 6.80 -15.86 6.74
CA THR A 27 6.32 -17.17 6.29
C THR A 27 4.96 -17.05 5.62
N LEU A 28 4.02 -16.30 6.22
CA LEU A 28 2.71 -16.03 5.64
C LEU A 28 2.79 -15.25 4.32
N VAL A 29 3.69 -14.27 4.23
CA VAL A 29 3.96 -13.57 2.95
C VAL A 29 4.45 -14.55 1.88
N ASN A 30 5.33 -15.48 2.26
CA ASN A 30 5.88 -16.47 1.34
C ASN A 30 4.85 -17.51 0.86
N GLU A 31 3.79 -17.78 1.62
CA GLU A 31 2.66 -18.60 1.14
C GLU A 31 1.98 -17.96 -0.09
N ILE A 32 1.81 -16.64 -0.09
CA ILE A 32 1.27 -15.90 -1.24
C ILE A 32 2.20 -16.02 -2.44
N ARG A 33 3.51 -15.87 -2.19
CA ARG A 33 4.54 -15.94 -3.24
C ARG A 33 4.66 -17.33 -3.85
N ASP A 34 4.64 -18.36 -3.02
CA ASP A 34 4.69 -19.76 -3.46
C ASP A 34 3.50 -20.08 -4.38
N ARG A 35 2.28 -19.70 -3.97
CA ARG A 35 1.09 -19.84 -4.81
C ARG A 35 1.25 -19.15 -6.16
N ALA A 36 1.95 -18.01 -6.22
CA ALA A 36 2.20 -17.24 -7.44
C ALA A 36 3.43 -17.73 -8.23
N GLY A 37 4.11 -18.78 -7.77
CA GLY A 37 5.33 -19.29 -8.40
C GLY A 37 6.53 -18.33 -8.27
N MET A 38 6.51 -17.43 -7.29
CA MET A 38 7.56 -16.44 -7.07
C MET A 38 8.60 -16.92 -6.04
N PRO A 39 9.87 -16.57 -6.19
CA PRO A 39 10.89 -16.89 -5.18
C PRO A 39 10.50 -16.34 -3.80
N ALA A 40 10.76 -17.11 -2.75
CA ALA A 40 10.49 -16.69 -1.39
C ALA A 40 11.35 -15.47 -0.99
N TRP A 41 10.76 -14.57 -0.18
CA TRP A 41 11.50 -13.53 0.50
C TRP A 41 12.28 -14.09 1.71
N PRO A 42 13.41 -13.47 2.11
CA PRO A 42 14.08 -13.83 3.35
C PRO A 42 13.14 -13.73 4.56
N THR A 43 13.31 -14.61 5.53
CA THR A 43 12.56 -14.59 6.79
C THR A 43 13.35 -14.01 7.95
N SER A 44 14.68 -13.91 7.79
CA SER A 44 15.60 -13.32 8.80
C SER A 44 15.87 -11.87 8.44
N LEU A 45 14.95 -10.99 8.80
CA LEU A 45 14.93 -9.57 8.49
C LEU A 45 14.74 -8.75 9.76
N THR A 46 15.09 -7.47 9.70
CA THR A 46 14.60 -6.48 10.68
C THR A 46 13.10 -6.25 10.48
N GLN A 47 12.44 -5.70 11.49
CA GLN A 47 11.01 -5.38 11.41
C GLN A 47 10.69 -4.41 10.26
N ASP A 48 11.53 -3.37 10.08
CA ASP A 48 11.34 -2.38 9.01
C ASP A 48 11.50 -2.98 7.62
N GLU A 49 12.52 -3.84 7.43
CA GLU A 49 12.70 -4.56 6.17
C GLU A 49 11.52 -5.50 5.88
N ALA A 50 11.08 -6.26 6.87
CA ALA A 50 9.93 -7.15 6.73
C ALA A 50 8.65 -6.39 6.34
N LEU A 51 8.41 -5.22 6.96
CA LEU A 51 7.28 -4.35 6.60
C LEU A 51 7.40 -3.81 5.17
N LEU A 52 8.61 -3.50 4.68
CA LEU A 52 8.81 -3.08 3.28
C LEU A 52 8.45 -4.21 2.31
N TYR A 53 8.92 -5.44 2.57
CA TYR A 53 8.58 -6.61 1.74
C TYR A 53 7.08 -6.93 1.77
N LEU A 54 6.46 -6.90 2.95
CA LEU A 54 5.02 -7.10 3.09
C LEU A 54 4.22 -6.03 2.32
N LYS A 55 4.56 -4.75 2.47
CA LYS A 55 3.88 -3.65 1.76
C LYS A 55 4.03 -3.78 0.25
N HIS A 56 5.20 -4.25 -0.21
CA HIS A 56 5.42 -4.53 -1.62
C HIS A 56 4.53 -5.67 -2.12
N GLU A 57 4.54 -6.81 -1.42
CA GLU A 57 3.72 -7.97 -1.78
C GLU A 57 2.23 -7.63 -1.77
N ARG A 58 1.77 -6.94 -0.73
CA ARG A 58 0.38 -6.48 -0.64
C ARG A 58 -0.02 -5.58 -1.81
N ARG A 59 0.88 -4.68 -2.24
CA ARG A 59 0.63 -3.81 -3.39
C ARG A 59 0.46 -4.59 -4.70
N VAL A 60 1.23 -5.65 -4.88
CA VAL A 60 1.18 -6.48 -6.08
C VAL A 60 -0.03 -7.42 -6.04
N GLU A 61 -0.20 -8.13 -4.94
CA GLU A 61 -1.25 -9.13 -4.74
C GLU A 61 -2.65 -8.52 -4.76
N MET A 62 -2.81 -7.33 -4.15
CA MET A 62 -4.10 -6.64 -4.04
C MET A 62 -4.30 -5.59 -5.14
N ALA A 63 -3.55 -5.67 -6.24
CA ALA A 63 -3.68 -4.74 -7.36
C ALA A 63 -5.10 -4.78 -7.94
N MET A 64 -5.68 -3.58 -8.21
CA MET A 64 -7.04 -3.40 -8.74
C MET A 64 -8.18 -3.86 -7.79
N GLU A 65 -7.92 -3.98 -6.50
CA GLU A 65 -8.92 -4.39 -5.49
C GLU A 65 -9.31 -3.25 -4.53
N ASP A 66 -9.07 -2.00 -4.92
CA ASP A 66 -9.44 -0.74 -4.23
C ASP A 66 -8.85 -0.56 -2.79
N THR A 67 -8.01 -1.48 -2.32
CA THR A 67 -7.43 -1.43 -0.97
C THR A 67 -6.29 -0.42 -0.83
N ARG A 68 -5.66 -0.01 -1.94
CA ARG A 68 -4.42 0.77 -1.94
C ARG A 68 -4.52 2.11 -1.22
N LEU A 69 -5.61 2.84 -1.41
CA LEU A 69 -5.79 4.15 -0.78
C LEU A 69 -5.89 4.04 0.74
N ASP A 70 -6.62 3.04 1.21
CA ASP A 70 -6.79 2.81 2.65
C ASP A 70 -5.48 2.33 3.29
N ASP A 71 -4.73 1.46 2.61
CA ASP A 71 -3.39 1.05 3.04
C ASP A 71 -2.45 2.27 3.15
N MET A 72 -2.41 3.13 2.15
CA MET A 72 -1.60 4.35 2.17
C MET A 72 -1.97 5.25 3.35
N ARG A 73 -3.27 5.47 3.59
CA ARG A 73 -3.75 6.27 4.71
C ARG A 73 -3.32 5.69 6.06
N ARG A 74 -3.51 4.40 6.28
CA ARG A 74 -3.21 3.78 7.58
C ARG A 74 -1.71 3.66 7.84
N TRP A 75 -0.89 3.45 6.81
CA TRP A 75 0.56 3.36 6.97
C TRP A 75 1.23 4.72 7.16
N GLN A 76 0.65 5.78 6.63
CA GLN A 76 1.21 7.14 6.70
C GLN A 76 0.65 7.97 7.86
N ARG A 77 -0.40 7.48 8.54
CA ARG A 77 -1.07 8.24 9.60
C ARG A 77 -0.16 8.76 10.71
N PRO A 78 0.79 8.01 11.25
CA PRO A 78 1.68 8.52 12.27
C PRO A 78 2.49 9.73 11.81
N ASP A 79 2.96 9.68 10.56
CA ASP A 79 3.84 10.69 9.97
C ASP A 79 3.07 11.80 9.26
N GLY A 80 1.80 11.56 8.95
CA GLY A 80 0.93 12.49 8.23
C GLY A 80 1.37 12.76 6.80
N ASP A 81 2.28 11.95 6.25
CA ASP A 81 2.86 12.14 4.93
C ASP A 81 2.34 11.12 3.93
N MET A 82 1.74 11.62 2.85
CA MET A 82 1.34 10.85 1.68
C MET A 82 2.04 11.35 0.40
N SER A 83 3.24 11.89 0.52
CA SER A 83 3.96 12.50 -0.61
C SER A 83 4.13 11.54 -1.79
N ASP A 84 4.38 10.26 -1.53
CA ASP A 84 4.47 9.22 -2.55
C ASP A 84 3.17 9.02 -3.36
N TYR A 85 2.03 9.41 -2.80
CA TYR A 85 0.77 9.36 -3.50
C TYR A 85 0.55 10.53 -4.45
N GLN A 86 1.23 11.66 -4.23
CA GLN A 86 1.05 12.89 -5.02
C GLN A 86 1.47 12.74 -6.48
N TRP A 87 2.53 11.98 -6.71
CA TRP A 87 3.18 11.93 -8.01
C TRP A 87 2.91 10.59 -8.69
N PRO A 88 2.06 10.56 -9.71
CA PRO A 88 1.89 9.36 -10.51
C PRO A 88 3.20 9.04 -11.24
N THR A 89 3.60 7.78 -11.16
CA THR A 89 4.77 7.26 -11.84
C THR A 89 4.39 6.21 -12.85
N ALA A 90 5.14 6.09 -13.93
CA ALA A 90 5.07 5.02 -14.89
C ALA A 90 6.38 4.24 -14.93
N MET A 91 6.31 3.00 -15.35
CA MET A 91 7.49 2.21 -15.69
C MET A 91 7.74 2.35 -17.18
N GLU A 92 8.87 2.97 -17.54
CA GLU A 92 9.36 2.95 -18.92
C GLU A 92 10.12 1.65 -19.14
N ILE A 93 9.71 0.90 -20.14
CA ILE A 93 10.34 -0.35 -20.53
C ILE A 93 11.07 -0.08 -21.84
N SER A 94 12.38 -0.19 -21.83
CA SER A 94 13.22 0.02 -23.01
C SER A 94 13.90 -1.29 -23.39
N TRP A 95 13.73 -1.71 -24.64
CA TRP A 95 14.41 -2.88 -25.17
C TRP A 95 15.91 -2.57 -25.37
N LEU A 96 16.77 -3.49 -24.91
CA LEU A 96 18.24 -3.36 -24.96
C LEU A 96 18.88 -4.20 -26.08
N GLY A 97 18.09 -4.95 -26.81
CA GLY A 97 18.57 -5.96 -27.75
C GLY A 97 18.31 -7.37 -27.22
N ASP A 98 18.80 -8.36 -27.93
CA ASP A 98 18.71 -9.75 -27.51
C ASP A 98 20.05 -10.17 -26.85
N ASP A 99 19.97 -11.11 -25.91
CA ASP A 99 21.14 -11.74 -25.31
C ASP A 99 21.82 -12.72 -26.32
N LYS A 100 22.90 -13.37 -25.86
CA LYS A 100 23.65 -14.33 -26.69
C LYS A 100 22.84 -15.56 -27.10
N GLU A 101 21.71 -15.80 -26.47
CA GLU A 101 20.80 -16.91 -26.70
C GLU A 101 19.59 -16.49 -27.55
N GLY A 102 19.52 -15.20 -27.97
CA GLY A 102 18.41 -14.64 -28.74
C GLY A 102 17.18 -14.28 -27.89
N LYS A 103 17.34 -14.14 -26.56
CA LYS A 103 16.28 -13.75 -25.66
C LYS A 103 16.25 -12.24 -25.48
N PRO A 104 15.11 -11.57 -25.64
CA PRO A 104 15.03 -10.12 -25.52
C PRO A 104 15.34 -9.62 -24.09
N MET A 105 16.22 -8.64 -24.02
CA MET A 105 16.58 -7.96 -22.76
C MET A 105 15.89 -6.60 -22.69
N TYR A 106 15.44 -6.25 -21.47
CA TYR A 106 14.77 -4.98 -21.21
C TYR A 106 15.37 -4.29 -19.98
N THR A 107 15.40 -2.96 -20.00
CA THR A 107 15.59 -2.16 -18.80
C THR A 107 14.28 -1.52 -18.37
N TYR A 108 14.14 -1.34 -17.07
CA TYR A 108 12.93 -0.82 -16.42
C TYR A 108 13.31 0.43 -15.63
N THR A 109 12.77 1.57 -16.02
CA THR A 109 13.08 2.84 -15.37
C THR A 109 11.78 3.48 -14.86
N ARG A 110 11.70 3.75 -13.55
CA ARG A 110 10.58 4.48 -12.98
C ARG A 110 10.71 5.96 -13.34
N LYS A 111 9.70 6.53 -13.97
CA LYS A 111 9.63 7.94 -14.34
C LYS A 111 8.35 8.59 -13.85
N HIS A 112 8.42 9.87 -13.49
CA HIS A 112 7.22 10.66 -13.27
C HIS A 112 6.49 10.89 -14.60
N ILE A 113 5.16 10.81 -14.59
CA ILE A 113 4.35 11.08 -15.78
C ILE A 113 4.33 12.60 -15.98
N ARG A 114 5.09 13.09 -16.97
CA ARG A 114 5.32 14.53 -17.19
C ARG A 114 4.05 15.36 -17.39
N ASN A 115 3.03 14.81 -18.04
CA ASN A 115 1.78 15.51 -18.37
C ASN A 115 0.61 15.11 -17.46
N SER A 116 0.88 14.33 -16.41
CA SER A 116 -0.16 14.02 -15.43
C SER A 116 -0.28 15.16 -14.43
N PRO A 117 -1.48 15.67 -14.17
CA PRO A 117 -1.66 16.65 -13.12
C PRO A 117 -1.20 16.05 -11.79
N ARG A 118 -0.49 16.86 -11.01
CA ARG A 118 -0.16 16.51 -9.63
C ARG A 118 -1.46 16.19 -8.90
N ARG A 119 -1.52 15.06 -8.23
CA ARG A 119 -2.66 14.73 -7.38
C ARG A 119 -2.71 15.75 -6.25
N CYS A 120 -3.89 16.32 -6.04
CA CYS A 120 -4.09 17.21 -4.90
C CYS A 120 -3.88 16.40 -3.62
N TYR A 121 -3.02 16.86 -2.75
CA TYR A 121 -2.73 16.25 -1.47
C TYR A 121 -2.86 17.28 -0.35
N SER A 122 -3.46 16.86 0.75
CA SER A 122 -3.49 17.58 2.02
C SER A 122 -3.60 16.54 3.14
N ASN A 123 -2.96 16.79 4.27
CA ASN A 123 -2.97 15.89 5.43
C ASN A 123 -4.39 15.58 5.93
N LYS A 124 -5.36 16.47 5.68
CA LYS A 124 -6.77 16.17 6.00
C LYS A 124 -7.29 14.90 5.33
N TRP A 125 -6.73 14.51 4.17
CA TRP A 125 -7.17 13.34 3.43
C TRP A 125 -6.69 12.00 4.00
N LEU A 126 -5.85 12.03 5.03
CA LEU A 126 -5.59 10.85 5.85
C LEU A 126 -6.85 10.35 6.56
N TRP A 127 -7.82 11.23 6.73
CA TRP A 127 -9.10 10.97 7.37
C TRP A 127 -10.25 11.19 6.37
N VAL A 128 -11.29 10.39 6.51
CA VAL A 128 -12.53 10.62 5.77
C VAL A 128 -13.32 11.68 6.53
N PRO A 129 -13.92 12.69 5.84
CA PRO A 129 -14.77 13.65 6.53
C PRO A 129 -16.01 12.97 7.12
N ILE A 130 -16.46 13.43 8.28
CA ILE A 130 -17.73 13.02 8.84
C ILE A 130 -18.84 13.66 7.98
N PRO A 131 -19.82 12.89 7.47
CA PRO A 131 -20.90 13.44 6.66
C PRO A 131 -21.65 14.55 7.39
N LEU A 132 -22.08 15.58 6.67
CA LEU A 132 -22.76 16.73 7.28
C LEU A 132 -24.04 16.35 8.04
N SER A 133 -24.78 15.34 7.55
CA SER A 133 -25.95 14.80 8.24
C SER A 133 -25.62 14.25 9.63
N ASP A 134 -24.48 13.56 9.74
CA ASP A 134 -24.03 12.96 10.99
C ASP A 134 -23.46 14.04 11.93
N GLN A 135 -22.76 15.03 11.39
CA GLN A 135 -22.30 16.19 12.17
C GLN A 135 -23.48 16.90 12.81
N ASN A 136 -24.50 17.28 12.02
CA ASN A 136 -25.69 17.98 12.51
C ASN A 136 -26.43 17.16 13.59
N ARG A 137 -26.49 15.84 13.42
CA ARG A 137 -27.09 14.93 14.40
C ARG A 137 -26.28 14.91 15.68
N LEU A 138 -24.97 14.78 15.60
CA LEU A 138 -24.07 14.77 16.75
C LEU A 138 -24.09 16.09 17.49
N GLU A 139 -24.08 17.21 16.78
CA GLU A 139 -24.16 18.55 17.37
C GLU A 139 -25.48 18.74 18.13
N THR A 140 -26.60 18.31 17.54
CA THR A 140 -27.92 18.35 18.21
C THR A 140 -27.95 17.52 19.48
N LEU A 141 -27.29 16.36 19.50
CA LEU A 141 -27.28 15.44 20.64
C LEU A 141 -26.28 15.81 21.73
N THR A 142 -25.13 16.37 21.36
CA THR A 142 -24.01 16.57 22.29
C THR A 142 -23.66 18.05 22.56
N GLY A 143 -24.24 18.97 21.76
CA GLY A 143 -23.89 20.39 21.77
C GLY A 143 -22.51 20.73 21.20
N HIS A 144 -21.83 19.78 20.57
CA HIS A 144 -20.51 19.94 19.98
C HIS A 144 -20.48 19.55 18.49
N ALA A 145 -19.82 20.39 17.70
CA ALA A 145 -19.52 20.06 16.31
C ALA A 145 -18.37 19.05 16.26
N TRP A 146 -18.58 17.97 15.53
CA TRP A 146 -17.59 16.89 15.35
C TRP A 146 -17.13 16.86 13.90
N GLN A 147 -15.83 16.98 13.69
CA GLN A 147 -15.24 16.79 12.37
C GLN A 147 -13.78 16.32 12.52
N ASN A 148 -13.31 15.58 11.53
CA ASN A 148 -11.91 15.20 11.47
C ASN A 148 -11.01 16.42 11.16
N PRO A 149 -9.76 16.43 11.61
CA PRO A 149 -8.87 17.55 11.44
C PRO A 149 -8.74 18.03 9.99
N GLY A 150 -8.93 19.32 9.75
CA GLY A 150 -8.77 19.95 8.44
C GLY A 150 -10.00 19.94 7.51
N TRP A 151 -11.12 19.39 7.99
CA TRP A 151 -12.40 19.41 7.26
C TRP A 151 -13.38 20.44 7.83
#